data_a3beedc430e3887977b4bab69b0cf902
#
_entry.id   a3beedc430e3887977b4bab69b0cf902
#
_cell.length_a   1.000
_cell.length_b   1.000
_cell.length_c   1.000
_cell.angle_alpha   90.00
_cell.angle_beta   90.00
_cell.angle_gamma   90.00
#
_symmetry.space_group_name_H-M   'P 1'
#
loop_
_entity.id
_entity.type
_entity.pdbx_description
1 polymer ?
#
loop_
_entity_poly.entity_id
_entity_poly.type
_entity_poly.pdbx_seq_one_letter_code
_entity_poly.pdbx_strand_id
1 'polypeptide(L)'
;MLIQVKDNSTLAKLLATEDIHVTYKNARTASFDVKTRELVIPIMKEMSKDIQDLMTLHEVGHALFTSLDMLQESIKRKLDHSFVNVIEDVRIEKAIQNKYRGSKSAFKRGYQDLIGMDFFETNGKDINKYNLIDRINLFYKHHEDVQFSEDEKVWVKKVGECVTEKDVLDVAEELHAYIKDNKESQGENEDNSSKMLAPDMDSGEDSAEQEGKMIYSGMQFSD
;
A
#
# COMPACT_ATOMS: atom_id res chain seq x y z
N MET A 1 -16.52 -24.72 13.99
CA MET A 1 -17.16 -23.76 13.08
C MET A 1 -16.30 -23.73 11.82
N LEU A 2 -16.84 -24.16 10.68
CA LEU A 2 -16.09 -24.11 9.41
C LEU A 2 -16.05 -22.67 8.94
N ILE A 3 -14.84 -22.11 8.80
CA ILE A 3 -14.63 -20.80 8.22
C ILE A 3 -14.92 -20.95 6.72
N GLN A 4 -16.00 -20.37 6.23
CA GLN A 4 -16.24 -20.27 4.79
C GLN A 4 -15.36 -19.13 4.25
N VAL A 5 -14.18 -19.49 3.77
CA VAL A 5 -13.37 -18.58 2.95
C VAL A 5 -14.04 -18.53 1.58
N LYS A 6 -14.56 -17.38 1.21
CA LYS A 6 -15.10 -17.18 -0.13
C LYS A 6 -13.95 -17.19 -1.11
N ASP A 7 -13.96 -18.11 -2.05
CA ASP A 7 -12.89 -18.26 -3.04
C ASP A 7 -12.95 -17.13 -4.09
N ASN A 8 -12.04 -16.16 -3.97
CA ASN A 8 -11.85 -15.09 -4.95
C ASN A 8 -10.79 -15.43 -6.01
N SER A 9 -10.27 -16.67 -6.02
CA SER A 9 -9.19 -17.07 -6.94
C SER A 9 -9.58 -16.93 -8.41
N THR A 10 -10.79 -17.34 -8.75
CA THR A 10 -11.31 -17.20 -10.13
C THR A 10 -11.46 -15.73 -10.51
N LEU A 11 -11.95 -14.88 -9.59
CA LEU A 11 -12.07 -13.45 -9.81
C LEU A 11 -10.69 -12.81 -10.01
N ALA A 12 -9.72 -13.15 -9.16
CA ALA A 12 -8.37 -12.63 -9.27
C ALA A 12 -7.72 -13.00 -10.61
N LYS A 13 -7.81 -14.25 -11.04
CA LYS A 13 -7.29 -14.72 -12.34
C LYS A 13 -7.96 -14.03 -13.53
N LEU A 14 -9.28 -13.88 -13.51
CA LEU A 14 -10.01 -13.20 -14.57
C LEU A 14 -9.64 -11.72 -14.68
N LEU A 15 -9.48 -11.05 -13.55
CA LEU A 15 -9.13 -9.64 -13.52
C LEU A 15 -7.66 -9.40 -13.89
N ALA A 16 -6.75 -10.25 -13.44
CA ALA A 16 -5.33 -10.17 -13.79
C ALA A 16 -5.06 -10.45 -15.27
N THR A 17 -6.03 -11.03 -15.99
CA THR A 17 -5.89 -11.43 -17.41
C THR A 17 -4.74 -12.42 -17.67
N GLU A 18 -4.29 -13.10 -16.64
CA GLU A 18 -3.22 -14.11 -16.68
C GLU A 18 -3.46 -15.20 -15.63
N ASP A 19 -2.74 -16.31 -15.74
CA ASP A 19 -2.83 -17.41 -14.79
C ASP A 19 -1.91 -17.17 -13.58
N ILE A 20 -2.40 -16.35 -12.64
CA ILE A 20 -1.73 -16.12 -11.35
C ILE A 20 -1.99 -17.29 -10.40
N HIS A 21 -1.00 -17.61 -9.55
CA HIS A 21 -1.14 -18.63 -8.53
C HIS A 21 -1.74 -18.03 -7.26
N VAL A 22 -3.01 -18.33 -6.97
CA VAL A 22 -3.71 -17.79 -5.80
C VAL A 22 -3.66 -18.79 -4.66
N THR A 23 -3.11 -18.40 -3.52
CA THR A 23 -3.02 -19.20 -2.29
C THR A 23 -3.68 -18.49 -1.13
N TYR A 24 -4.33 -19.28 -0.25
CA TYR A 24 -4.90 -18.79 1.01
C TYR A 24 -4.02 -19.26 2.14
N LYS A 25 -3.44 -18.33 2.91
CA LYS A 25 -2.51 -18.64 4.00
C LYS A 25 -2.94 -17.93 5.28
N ASN A 26 -2.51 -18.46 6.43
CA ASN A 26 -2.57 -17.71 7.68
C ASN A 26 -1.44 -16.66 7.61
N ALA A 27 -1.77 -15.51 7.08
CA ALA A 27 -0.87 -14.38 6.89
C ALA A 27 -1.51 -13.13 7.50
N ARG A 28 -0.69 -12.15 7.85
CA ARG A 28 -1.18 -10.86 8.37
C ARG A 28 -1.80 -10.00 7.27
N THR A 29 -1.41 -10.23 6.03
CA THR A 29 -1.73 -9.38 4.90
C THR A 29 -1.88 -10.15 3.61
N ALA A 30 -2.57 -9.58 2.61
CA ALA A 30 -2.47 -10.02 1.23
C ALA A 30 -1.12 -9.60 0.66
N SER A 31 -0.60 -10.34 -0.30
CA SER A 31 0.63 -9.98 -1.00
C SER A 31 0.70 -10.58 -2.39
N PHE A 32 1.39 -9.90 -3.29
CA PHE A 32 1.64 -10.38 -4.64
C PHE A 32 3.15 -10.41 -4.93
N ASP A 33 3.66 -11.59 -5.25
CA ASP A 33 5.04 -11.75 -5.69
C ASP A 33 5.12 -11.53 -7.21
N VAL A 34 5.71 -10.42 -7.61
CA VAL A 34 5.83 -10.00 -9.01
C VAL A 34 6.66 -10.99 -9.84
N LYS A 35 7.63 -11.68 -9.21
CA LYS A 35 8.54 -12.62 -9.88
C LYS A 35 7.89 -14.00 -10.06
N THR A 36 7.28 -14.54 -9.01
CA THR A 36 6.67 -15.88 -9.03
C THR A 36 5.22 -15.85 -9.48
N ARG A 37 4.60 -14.67 -9.55
CA ARG A 37 3.18 -14.44 -9.87
C ARG A 37 2.25 -15.13 -8.87
N GLU A 38 2.70 -15.26 -7.61
CA GLU A 38 1.91 -15.81 -6.52
C GLU A 38 1.15 -14.67 -5.80
N LEU A 39 -0.17 -14.81 -5.72
CA LEU A 39 -1.06 -13.98 -4.92
C LEU A 39 -1.40 -14.72 -3.63
N VAL A 40 -1.02 -14.17 -2.49
CA VAL A 40 -1.41 -14.68 -1.18
C VAL A 40 -2.58 -13.86 -0.64
N ILE A 41 -3.68 -14.53 -0.27
CA ILE A 41 -4.82 -13.92 0.39
C ILE A 41 -4.87 -14.43 1.84
N PRO A 42 -4.95 -13.56 2.86
CA PRO A 42 -4.99 -13.98 4.25
C PRO A 42 -6.31 -14.69 4.59
N ILE A 43 -6.23 -15.71 5.44
CA ILE A 43 -7.41 -16.37 6.03
C ILE A 43 -7.72 -15.67 7.34
N MET A 44 -8.76 -14.86 7.39
CA MET A 44 -9.15 -14.10 8.58
C MET A 44 -10.56 -14.45 9.03
N LYS A 45 -10.72 -14.57 10.35
CA LYS A 45 -12.01 -15.00 10.95
C LYS A 45 -13.16 -14.00 10.79
N GLU A 46 -12.86 -12.71 10.66
CA GLU A 46 -13.85 -11.63 10.69
C GLU A 46 -13.73 -10.67 9.50
N MET A 47 -13.12 -11.12 8.40
CA MET A 47 -12.97 -10.29 7.22
C MET A 47 -14.30 -10.12 6.49
N SER A 48 -14.74 -8.86 6.33
CA SER A 48 -15.90 -8.55 5.50
C SER A 48 -15.66 -8.90 4.03
N LYS A 49 -16.76 -9.10 3.29
CA LYS A 49 -16.63 -9.29 1.83
C LYS A 49 -15.97 -8.09 1.16
N ASP A 50 -16.27 -6.89 1.62
CA ASP A 50 -15.73 -5.66 1.02
C ASP A 50 -14.21 -5.53 1.25
N ILE A 51 -13.71 -5.97 2.42
CA ILE A 51 -12.26 -6.09 2.68
C ILE A 51 -11.62 -7.15 1.77
N GLN A 52 -12.25 -8.32 1.61
CA GLN A 52 -11.72 -9.37 0.72
C GLN A 52 -11.65 -8.89 -0.74
N ASP A 53 -12.70 -8.23 -1.20
CA ASP A 53 -12.77 -7.69 -2.56
C ASP A 53 -11.71 -6.58 -2.75
N LEU A 54 -11.56 -5.68 -1.77
CA LEU A 54 -10.51 -4.65 -1.76
C LEU A 54 -9.11 -5.26 -1.88
N MET A 55 -8.76 -6.20 -0.98
CA MET A 55 -7.44 -6.84 -0.96
C MET A 55 -7.16 -7.56 -2.30
N THR A 56 -8.16 -8.31 -2.79
CA THR A 56 -8.00 -9.00 -4.08
C THR A 56 -7.76 -8.02 -5.23
N LEU A 57 -8.53 -6.94 -5.28
CA LEU A 57 -8.39 -5.92 -6.33
C LEU A 57 -7.06 -5.16 -6.24
N HIS A 58 -6.59 -4.88 -5.03
CA HIS A 58 -5.30 -4.23 -4.79
C HIS A 58 -4.16 -5.09 -5.35
N GLU A 59 -4.09 -6.37 -4.95
CA GLU A 59 -3.03 -7.27 -5.40
C GLU A 59 -3.12 -7.56 -6.92
N VAL A 60 -4.32 -7.65 -7.48
CA VAL A 60 -4.51 -7.71 -8.93
C VAL A 60 -4.02 -6.42 -9.60
N GLY A 61 -4.11 -5.28 -8.92
CA GLY A 61 -3.50 -4.02 -9.37
C GLY A 61 -1.99 -4.16 -9.54
N HIS A 62 -1.29 -4.70 -8.54
CA HIS A 62 0.14 -5.00 -8.64
C HIS A 62 0.44 -6.03 -9.75
N ALA A 63 -0.36 -7.10 -9.84
CA ALA A 63 -0.19 -8.09 -10.90
C ALA A 63 -0.26 -7.49 -12.31
N LEU A 64 -1.13 -6.51 -12.52
CA LEU A 64 -1.34 -5.89 -13.83
C LEU A 64 -0.37 -4.75 -14.15
N PHE A 65 0.08 -4.03 -13.14
CA PHE A 65 0.66 -2.70 -13.36
C PHE A 65 2.05 -2.52 -12.75
N THR A 66 2.51 -3.42 -11.85
CA THR A 66 3.84 -3.34 -11.25
C THR A 66 4.80 -4.31 -11.90
N SER A 67 5.89 -3.79 -12.46
CA SER A 67 6.91 -4.59 -13.13
C SER A 67 8.07 -4.94 -12.22
N LEU A 68 8.78 -6.02 -12.56
CA LEU A 68 10.03 -6.38 -11.91
C LEU A 68 11.11 -5.32 -12.15
N ASP A 69 11.11 -4.69 -13.34
CA ASP A 69 12.07 -3.65 -13.70
C ASP A 69 11.95 -2.42 -12.81
N MET A 70 10.72 -2.02 -12.43
CA MET A 70 10.49 -0.95 -11.47
C MET A 70 11.16 -1.25 -10.13
N LEU A 71 10.97 -2.48 -9.61
CA LEU A 71 11.56 -2.89 -8.33
C LEU A 71 13.09 -2.86 -8.38
N GLN A 72 13.67 -3.37 -9.45
CA GLN A 72 15.11 -3.35 -9.65
C GLN A 72 15.65 -1.92 -9.76
N GLU A 73 14.95 -1.04 -10.45
CA GLU A 73 15.34 0.36 -10.57
C GLU A 73 15.22 1.11 -9.23
N SER A 74 14.19 0.84 -8.41
CA SER A 74 14.06 1.41 -7.07
C SER A 74 15.25 1.05 -6.17
N ILE A 75 15.67 -0.22 -6.19
CA ILE A 75 16.85 -0.70 -5.45
C ILE A 75 18.12 -0.04 -5.97
N LYS A 76 18.29 0.02 -7.29
CA LYS A 76 19.46 0.65 -7.93
C LYS A 76 19.60 2.13 -7.58
N ARG A 77 18.46 2.87 -7.52
CA ARG A 77 18.40 4.26 -7.09
C ARG A 77 18.51 4.42 -5.57
N LYS A 78 18.48 3.31 -4.78
CA LYS A 78 18.47 3.30 -3.31
C LYS A 78 17.32 4.13 -2.73
N LEU A 79 16.15 4.05 -3.35
CA LEU A 79 14.96 4.72 -2.88
C LEU A 79 14.44 4.08 -1.59
N ASP A 80 13.83 4.88 -0.73
CA ASP A 80 13.14 4.37 0.43
C ASP A 80 11.92 3.55 -0.01
N HIS A 81 11.89 2.28 0.40
CA HIS A 81 10.85 1.34 0.00
C HIS A 81 9.46 1.79 0.42
N SER A 82 9.31 2.41 1.59
CA SER A 82 8.02 2.86 2.09
C SER A 82 7.42 3.96 1.21
N PHE A 83 8.25 4.88 0.70
CA PHE A 83 7.81 5.92 -0.23
C PHE A 83 7.37 5.32 -1.57
N VAL A 84 8.20 4.43 -2.12
CA VAL A 84 7.88 3.76 -3.39
C VAL A 84 6.58 2.98 -3.26
N ASN A 85 6.41 2.23 -2.17
CA ASN A 85 5.22 1.42 -1.94
C ASN A 85 3.94 2.25 -1.86
N VAL A 86 3.93 3.29 -1.01
CA VAL A 86 2.75 4.17 -0.87
C VAL A 86 2.35 4.83 -2.19
N ILE A 87 3.33 5.34 -2.95
CA ILE A 87 3.04 6.03 -4.21
C ILE A 87 2.60 5.04 -5.29
N GLU A 88 3.19 3.85 -5.33
CA GLU A 88 2.79 2.78 -6.23
C GLU A 88 1.37 2.30 -5.93
N ASP A 89 1.02 2.10 -4.65
CA ASP A 89 -0.35 1.77 -4.24
C ASP A 89 -1.36 2.76 -4.80
N VAL A 90 -1.11 4.07 -4.65
CA VAL A 90 -1.99 5.11 -5.19
C VAL A 90 -2.12 4.98 -6.71
N ARG A 91 -1.02 4.72 -7.42
CA ARG A 91 -1.01 4.59 -8.88
C ARG A 91 -1.79 3.35 -9.34
N ILE A 92 -1.51 2.17 -8.75
CA ILE A 92 -2.15 0.92 -9.19
C ILE A 92 -3.62 0.87 -8.82
N GLU A 93 -4.01 1.39 -7.66
CA GLU A 93 -5.41 1.46 -7.26
C GLU A 93 -6.22 2.38 -8.19
N LYS A 94 -5.64 3.50 -8.60
CA LYS A 94 -6.25 4.38 -9.59
C LYS A 94 -6.35 3.70 -10.96
N ALA A 95 -5.30 3.00 -11.37
CA ALA A 95 -5.26 2.28 -12.65
C ALA A 95 -6.31 1.17 -12.70
N ILE A 96 -6.43 0.36 -11.65
CA ILE A 96 -7.42 -0.73 -11.59
C ILE A 96 -8.86 -0.20 -11.52
N GLN A 97 -9.09 0.89 -10.77
CA GLN A 97 -10.41 1.52 -10.72
C GLN A 97 -10.81 2.17 -12.05
N ASN A 98 -9.87 2.61 -12.85
CA ASN A 98 -10.13 3.11 -14.21
C ASN A 98 -10.40 1.96 -15.19
N LYS A 99 -9.65 0.86 -15.07
CA LYS A 99 -9.84 -0.34 -15.90
C LYS A 99 -11.16 -1.03 -15.58
N TYR A 100 -11.48 -1.18 -14.31
CA TYR A 100 -12.68 -1.86 -13.82
C TYR A 100 -13.54 -0.92 -12.98
N ARG A 101 -14.36 -0.11 -13.65
CA ARG A 101 -15.13 0.97 -12.99
C ARG A 101 -16.05 0.49 -11.85
N GLY A 102 -16.48 -0.77 -11.87
CA GLY A 102 -17.26 -1.38 -10.79
C GLY A 102 -16.46 -1.58 -9.49
N SER A 103 -15.13 -1.56 -9.55
CA SER A 103 -14.27 -1.74 -8.36
C SER A 103 -14.27 -0.53 -7.42
N LYS A 104 -14.56 0.68 -7.92
CA LYS A 104 -14.55 1.92 -7.10
C LYS A 104 -15.36 1.80 -5.81
N SER A 105 -16.53 1.18 -5.90
CA SER A 105 -17.39 0.98 -4.72
C SER A 105 -16.81 -0.04 -3.74
N ALA A 106 -16.10 -1.07 -4.23
CA ALA A 106 -15.44 -2.05 -3.37
C ALA A 106 -14.25 -1.41 -2.63
N PHE A 107 -13.41 -0.62 -3.31
CA PHE A 107 -12.35 0.15 -2.67
C PHE A 107 -12.90 1.05 -1.57
N LYS A 108 -13.93 1.85 -1.87
CA LYS A 108 -14.51 2.77 -0.88
C LYS A 108 -15.05 2.03 0.35
N ARG A 109 -15.85 0.98 0.16
CA ARG A 109 -16.43 0.24 1.29
C ARG A 109 -15.38 -0.56 2.06
N GLY A 110 -14.44 -1.20 1.35
CA GLY A 110 -13.38 -1.96 1.99
C GLY A 110 -12.50 -1.08 2.87
N TYR A 111 -12.11 0.13 2.42
CA TYR A 111 -11.37 1.06 3.27
C TYR A 111 -12.20 1.61 4.43
N GLN A 112 -13.50 1.86 4.25
CA GLN A 112 -14.39 2.23 5.36
C GLN A 112 -14.46 1.13 6.42
N ASP A 113 -14.55 -0.13 6.02
CA ASP A 113 -14.52 -1.26 6.94
C ASP A 113 -13.18 -1.36 7.68
N LEU A 114 -12.03 -1.19 6.98
CA LEU A 114 -10.70 -1.20 7.59
C LEU A 114 -10.51 -0.05 8.59
N ILE A 115 -10.95 1.16 8.26
CA ILE A 115 -10.94 2.30 9.17
C ILE A 115 -11.81 2.00 10.39
N GLY A 116 -13.00 1.46 10.19
CA GLY A 116 -13.93 1.09 11.26
C GLY A 116 -13.38 0.03 12.23
N MET A 117 -12.46 -0.82 11.76
CA MET A 117 -11.76 -1.83 12.56
C MET A 117 -10.46 -1.29 13.20
N ASP A 118 -10.16 0.00 13.02
CA ASP A 118 -8.88 0.61 13.42
C ASP A 118 -7.64 -0.09 12.82
N PHE A 119 -7.77 -0.59 11.61
CA PHE A 119 -6.69 -1.29 10.93
C PHE A 119 -5.41 -0.47 10.83
N PHE A 120 -5.53 0.85 10.62
CA PHE A 120 -4.41 1.77 10.53
C PHE A 120 -3.92 2.26 11.90
N GLU A 121 -4.44 1.72 12.99
CA GLU A 121 -4.08 2.08 14.38
C GLU A 121 -4.13 3.60 14.63
N THR A 122 -5.14 4.25 14.09
CA THR A 122 -5.29 5.71 14.17
C THR A 122 -6.17 6.16 15.34
N ASN A 123 -6.90 5.24 15.99
CA ASN A 123 -7.79 5.57 17.09
C ASN A 123 -7.07 6.22 18.27
N GLY A 124 -7.54 7.40 18.65
CA GLY A 124 -6.96 8.18 19.75
C GLY A 124 -5.62 8.88 19.43
N LYS A 125 -5.15 8.79 18.19
CA LYS A 125 -3.93 9.45 17.74
C LYS A 125 -4.26 10.70 16.91
N ASP A 126 -3.40 11.71 17.00
CA ASP A 126 -3.47 12.89 16.13
C ASP A 126 -2.74 12.58 14.82
N ILE A 127 -3.49 12.07 13.84
CA ILE A 127 -2.95 11.66 12.53
C ILE A 127 -2.30 12.81 11.77
N ASN A 128 -2.63 14.06 12.09
CA ASN A 128 -2.03 15.22 11.45
C ASN A 128 -0.61 15.51 11.93
N LYS A 129 -0.15 14.80 12.98
CA LYS A 129 1.25 14.78 13.42
C LYS A 129 2.10 13.70 12.75
N TYR A 130 1.49 12.82 11.96
CA TYR A 130 2.23 11.82 11.19
C TYR A 130 3.07 12.52 10.12
N ASN A 131 4.13 11.85 9.68
CA ASN A 131 4.92 12.37 8.57
C ASN A 131 4.07 12.47 7.29
N LEU A 132 4.55 13.25 6.32
CA LEU A 132 3.77 13.58 5.14
C LEU A 132 3.41 12.35 4.30
N ILE A 133 4.31 11.37 4.15
CA ILE A 133 4.03 10.18 3.34
C ILE A 133 2.93 9.31 3.97
N ASP A 134 2.90 9.18 5.30
CA ASP A 134 1.86 8.44 6.02
C ASP A 134 0.50 9.13 5.91
N ARG A 135 0.49 10.47 6.02
CA ARG A 135 -0.74 11.25 5.80
C ARG A 135 -1.25 11.13 4.37
N ILE A 136 -0.35 11.12 3.37
CA ILE A 136 -0.71 10.88 1.96
C ILE A 136 -1.31 9.48 1.81
N ASN A 137 -0.71 8.45 2.42
CA ASN A 137 -1.23 7.09 2.41
C ASN A 137 -2.66 7.03 2.96
N LEU A 138 -2.88 7.56 4.17
CA LEU A 138 -4.19 7.60 4.81
C LEU A 138 -5.23 8.35 3.95
N PHE A 139 -4.85 9.48 3.37
CA PHE A 139 -5.72 10.27 2.50
C PHE A 139 -6.22 9.48 1.29
N TYR A 140 -5.32 8.79 0.58
CA TYR A 140 -5.71 7.98 -0.57
C TYR A 140 -6.46 6.71 -0.19
N LYS A 141 -6.34 6.26 1.07
CA LYS A 141 -7.14 5.18 1.67
C LYS A 141 -8.45 5.67 2.32
N HIS A 142 -8.91 6.86 1.92
CA HIS A 142 -10.20 7.47 2.33
C HIS A 142 -10.34 7.81 3.82
N HIS A 143 -9.24 8.09 4.53
CA HIS A 143 -9.32 8.62 5.88
C HIS A 143 -9.66 10.12 5.84
N GLU A 144 -10.86 10.50 6.33
CA GLU A 144 -11.43 11.85 6.12
C GLU A 144 -10.77 12.95 6.98
N ASP A 145 -10.08 12.59 8.08
CA ASP A 145 -9.55 13.56 9.05
C ASP A 145 -8.15 14.09 8.70
N VAL A 146 -7.57 13.67 7.57
CA VAL A 146 -6.23 14.07 7.17
C VAL A 146 -6.21 15.48 6.61
N GLN A 147 -5.32 16.32 7.14
CA GLN A 147 -5.14 17.70 6.70
C GLN A 147 -3.74 17.92 6.12
N PHE A 148 -3.65 18.88 5.19
CA PHE A 148 -2.39 19.26 4.54
C PHE A 148 -2.26 20.78 4.48
N SER A 149 -1.04 21.30 4.67
CA SER A 149 -0.71 22.68 4.35
C SER A 149 -0.73 22.94 2.84
N GLU A 150 -0.68 24.19 2.43
CA GLU A 150 -0.69 24.52 0.99
C GLU A 150 0.54 23.95 0.26
N ASP A 151 1.71 23.95 0.91
CA ASP A 151 2.94 23.39 0.35
C ASP A 151 2.86 21.86 0.25
N GLU A 152 2.23 21.20 1.22
CA GLU A 152 2.03 19.74 1.22
C GLU A 152 1.01 19.28 0.18
N LYS A 153 0.00 20.09 -0.13
CA LYS A 153 -1.00 19.79 -1.17
C LYS A 153 -0.37 19.59 -2.55
N VAL A 154 0.78 20.23 -2.80
CA VAL A 154 1.53 20.02 -4.05
C VAL A 154 1.98 18.56 -4.16
N TRP A 155 2.43 17.97 -3.06
CA TRP A 155 2.88 16.59 -3.01
C TRP A 155 1.71 15.59 -3.11
N VAL A 156 0.61 15.87 -2.39
CA VAL A 156 -0.63 15.08 -2.53
C VAL A 156 -1.04 15.01 -4.00
N LYS A 157 -1.02 16.16 -4.69
CA LYS A 157 -1.35 16.22 -6.11
C LYS A 157 -0.37 15.45 -6.97
N LYS A 158 0.95 15.64 -6.79
CA LYS A 158 1.98 14.93 -7.55
C LYS A 158 1.82 13.41 -7.43
N VAL A 159 1.63 12.90 -6.21
CA VAL A 159 1.38 11.47 -5.97
C VAL A 159 0.12 11.00 -6.71
N GLY A 160 -0.98 11.76 -6.63
CA GLY A 160 -2.22 11.41 -7.35
C GLY A 160 -2.15 11.52 -8.87
N GLU A 161 -1.17 12.21 -9.41
CA GLU A 161 -0.97 12.38 -10.85
C GLU A 161 0.00 11.34 -11.45
N CYS A 162 0.64 10.48 -10.64
CA CYS A 162 1.47 9.39 -11.14
C CYS A 162 0.67 8.45 -12.06
N VAL A 163 1.17 8.21 -13.26
CA VAL A 163 0.58 7.32 -14.27
C VAL A 163 1.53 6.18 -14.61
N THR A 164 2.82 6.47 -14.70
CA THR A 164 3.87 5.51 -15.04
C THR A 164 4.68 5.11 -13.80
N GLU A 165 5.33 3.95 -13.87
CA GLU A 165 6.27 3.51 -12.83
C GLU A 165 7.44 4.50 -12.66
N LYS A 166 7.85 5.14 -13.74
CA LYS A 166 8.87 6.19 -13.68
C LYS A 166 8.41 7.38 -12.84
N ASP A 167 7.15 7.81 -12.99
CA ASP A 167 6.60 8.90 -12.17
C ASP A 167 6.65 8.54 -10.69
N VAL A 168 6.34 7.28 -10.33
CA VAL A 168 6.40 6.80 -8.95
C VAL A 168 7.81 6.91 -8.38
N LEU A 169 8.81 6.42 -9.13
CA LEU A 169 10.20 6.45 -8.68
C LEU A 169 10.73 7.88 -8.54
N ASP A 170 10.41 8.75 -9.49
CA ASP A 170 10.84 10.15 -9.47
C ASP A 170 10.18 10.92 -8.32
N VAL A 171 8.85 10.74 -8.11
CA VAL A 171 8.12 11.39 -7.00
C VAL A 171 8.56 10.84 -5.65
N ALA A 172 8.87 9.55 -5.53
CA ALA A 172 9.39 8.96 -4.29
C ALA A 172 10.74 9.59 -3.90
N GLU A 173 11.64 9.74 -4.85
CA GLU A 173 12.94 10.37 -4.64
C GLU A 173 12.80 11.83 -4.23
N GLU A 174 12.00 12.61 -4.97
CA GLU A 174 11.76 14.03 -4.70
C GLU A 174 11.07 14.26 -3.34
N LEU A 175 10.05 13.48 -3.02
CA LEU A 175 9.29 13.61 -1.77
C LEU A 175 10.13 13.25 -0.56
N HIS A 176 10.94 12.17 -0.67
CA HIS A 176 11.86 11.79 0.40
C HIS A 176 12.88 12.90 0.69
N ALA A 177 13.48 13.49 -0.36
CA ALA A 177 14.39 14.62 -0.21
C ALA A 177 13.70 15.83 0.45
N TYR A 178 12.50 16.19 -0.02
CA TYR A 178 11.72 17.29 0.57
C TYR A 178 11.45 17.10 2.06
N ILE A 179 11.05 15.90 2.49
CA ILE A 179 10.77 15.62 3.91
C ILE A 179 12.05 15.71 4.73
N LYS A 180 13.17 15.21 4.21
CA LYS A 180 14.47 15.28 4.87
C LYS A 180 14.93 16.73 5.07
N ASP A 181 14.89 17.52 4.02
CA ASP A 181 15.31 18.94 4.06
C ASP A 181 14.46 19.75 5.04
N ASN A 182 13.15 19.48 5.12
CA ASN A 182 12.26 20.16 6.06
C ASN A 182 12.53 19.76 7.52
N LYS A 183 12.85 18.50 7.80
CA LYS A 183 13.24 18.05 9.15
C LYS A 183 14.54 18.72 9.61
N GLU A 184 15.55 18.75 8.76
CA GLU A 184 16.82 19.43 9.05
C GLU A 184 16.63 20.93 9.30
N SER A 185 15.72 21.58 8.57
CA SER A 185 15.41 23.01 8.72
C SER A 185 14.67 23.34 10.01
N GLN A 186 13.94 22.39 10.59
CA GLN A 186 13.20 22.55 11.85
C GLN A 186 14.03 22.16 13.08
N GLY A 187 15.26 21.67 12.90
CA GLY A 187 16.16 21.31 14.00
C GLY A 187 15.73 20.07 14.78
N GLU A 188 14.86 19.26 14.22
CA GLU A 188 14.46 17.97 14.81
C GLU A 188 15.55 16.94 14.52
N ASN A 189 16.33 16.61 15.56
CA ASN A 189 17.27 15.50 15.51
C ASN A 189 16.52 14.16 15.29
N GLU A 190 17.14 13.24 14.55
CA GLU A 190 16.60 11.93 14.15
C GLU A 190 16.08 11.04 15.30
N ASP A 191 16.29 11.41 16.55
CA ASP A 191 16.03 10.58 17.74
C ASP A 191 14.62 10.69 18.33
N ASN A 192 13.73 11.53 17.79
CA ASN A 192 12.40 11.73 18.37
C ASN A 192 11.25 11.83 17.35
N SER A 193 11.45 11.49 16.10
CA SER A 193 10.32 11.20 15.22
C SER A 193 9.81 9.82 15.59
N SER A 194 8.69 9.79 16.30
CA SER A 194 7.91 8.57 16.42
C SER A 194 7.81 7.97 15.01
N LYS A 195 8.53 6.86 14.76
CA LYS A 195 8.26 5.95 13.67
C LYS A 195 6.89 5.36 13.93
N MET A 196 5.86 6.15 13.74
CA MET A 196 4.53 5.66 13.48
C MET A 196 4.41 5.65 11.97
N LEU A 197 5.07 4.69 11.36
CA LEU A 197 4.58 4.14 10.12
C LEU A 197 3.14 3.74 10.41
N ALA A 198 2.17 4.36 9.75
CA ALA A 198 0.93 3.66 9.47
C ALA A 198 1.38 2.26 9.04
N PRO A 199 0.77 1.17 9.57
CA PRO A 199 1.31 -0.15 9.36
C PRO A 199 1.67 -0.27 7.89
N ASP A 200 2.98 -0.24 7.66
CA ASP A 200 3.54 -0.38 6.34
C ASP A 200 3.06 -1.74 5.90
N MET A 201 2.55 -1.79 4.73
CA MET A 201 2.13 -3.04 4.15
C MET A 201 3.31 -4.00 3.96
N ASP A 202 4.49 -3.66 4.50
CA ASP A 202 5.67 -4.52 4.52
C ASP A 202 6.66 -4.17 5.65
N SER A 203 6.32 -4.43 6.91
CA SER A 203 7.32 -4.56 7.95
C SER A 203 7.34 -5.99 8.51
N GLY A 204 7.78 -6.91 7.69
CA GLY A 204 8.31 -8.19 8.17
C GLY A 204 9.72 -7.94 8.71
N GLU A 205 9.87 -7.75 10.03
CA GLU A 205 11.17 -7.93 10.65
C GLU A 205 11.61 -9.37 10.42
N ASP A 206 12.55 -9.53 9.51
CA ASP A 206 13.64 -10.51 9.65
C ASP A 206 14.84 -9.97 8.87
N SER A 207 15.69 -9.29 9.60
CA SER A 207 17.04 -8.96 9.20
C SER A 207 17.85 -10.23 9.18
N ALA A 208 18.12 -10.73 8.02
CA ALA A 208 19.32 -11.44 7.56
C ALA A 208 18.97 -12.39 6.41
N GLU A 209 19.62 -12.16 5.27
CA GLU A 209 19.75 -13.12 4.17
C GLU A 209 18.46 -13.53 3.44
N GLN A 210 17.90 -12.63 2.62
CA GLN A 210 17.16 -13.05 1.45
C GLN A 210 17.47 -12.16 0.23
N GLU A 211 18.62 -12.41 -0.37
CA GLU A 211 18.80 -12.12 -1.79
C GLU A 211 17.71 -12.84 -2.58
N GLY A 212 16.73 -12.14 -3.11
CA GLY A 212 15.90 -12.62 -4.20
C GLY A 212 14.39 -12.72 -4.00
N LYS A 213 13.81 -12.29 -2.90
CA LYS A 213 12.35 -12.29 -2.75
C LYS A 213 11.81 -10.86 -2.83
N MET A 214 11.39 -10.44 -4.04
CA MET A 214 10.72 -9.16 -4.23
C MET A 214 9.21 -9.37 -4.03
N ILE A 215 8.73 -9.04 -2.84
CA ILE A 215 7.32 -9.17 -2.47
C ILE A 215 6.77 -7.75 -2.28
N TYR A 216 5.71 -7.42 -3.00
CA TYR A 216 4.79 -6.37 -2.58
C TYR A 216 3.83 -7.00 -1.59
N SER A 217 3.92 -6.58 -0.36
CA SER A 217 3.06 -7.07 0.71
C SER A 217 1.96 -6.05 0.95
N GLY A 218 0.74 -6.44 0.64
CA GLY A 218 -0.44 -5.67 0.99
C GLY A 218 -0.84 -5.92 2.46
N MET A 219 -1.38 -4.96 3.11
CA MET A 219 -2.11 -4.86 4.39
C MET A 219 -1.76 -5.83 5.54
N GLN A 220 -1.11 -5.33 6.60
CA GLN A 220 -0.84 -6.06 7.85
C GLN A 220 -1.96 -5.85 8.88
N PHE A 221 -2.27 -6.90 9.67
CA PHE A 221 -3.14 -6.82 10.84
C PHE A 221 -2.31 -7.12 12.11
N SER A 222 -2.46 -6.30 13.14
CA SER A 222 -1.93 -6.60 14.47
C SER A 222 -2.77 -7.67 15.17
N ASP A 223 -2.11 -8.56 15.93
CA ASP A 223 -2.77 -9.56 16.79
C ASP A 223 -3.51 -8.88 17.96
#